data_a51dd6d2c1b020f4fce8e739cf5c81da
#
_entry.id   a51dd6d2c1b020f4fce8e739cf5c81da
#
_cell.length_a   1.000
_cell.length_b   1.000
_cell.length_c   1.000
_cell.angle_alpha   90.00
_cell.angle_beta   90.00
_cell.angle_gamma   90.00
#
_symmetry.space_group_name_H-M   'P 1'
#
loop_
_entity.id
_entity.type
_entity.pdbx_description
1 polymer ?
#
loop_
_entity_poly.entity_id
_entity_poly.type
_entity_poly.pdbx_seq_one_letter_code
_entity_poly.pdbx_strand_id
1 'polypeptide(L)'
;KELVYKDDTIYLQELENAFQEVLKRAEIFASHEIQTETLSVRERMSLILDIINKNGTIKFIDCFTYEEGRMGVIVTFLAILELSKESLIDIVQNQDYSMIYLQSLKS
;
A
#
# COMPACT_ATOMS: atom_id res chain seq x y z
N LYS A 1 15.94 7.84 -11.25
CA LYS A 1 15.84 7.42 -9.86
C LYS A 1 15.66 5.93 -9.76
N GLU A 2 16.55 5.30 -9.06
CA GLU A 2 16.57 3.85 -9.01
C GLU A 2 15.82 3.32 -7.80
N LEU A 3 15.17 2.20 -8.01
CA LEU A 3 14.53 1.46 -6.95
C LEU A 3 15.37 0.24 -6.66
N VAL A 4 15.55 -0.08 -5.40
CA VAL A 4 16.37 -1.23 -5.03
C VAL A 4 15.58 -2.16 -4.13
N TYR A 5 15.91 -3.42 -4.22
CA TYR A 5 15.33 -4.44 -3.36
C TYR A 5 16.22 -4.58 -2.14
N LYS A 6 15.57 -4.76 -1.02
CA LYS A 6 16.29 -4.99 0.22
C LYS A 6 16.16 -6.46 0.56
N ASP A 7 17.02 -6.92 1.46
CA ASP A 7 16.83 -8.29 1.91
C ASP A 7 15.54 -8.35 2.73
N ASP A 8 15.03 -9.56 2.88
CA ASP A 8 13.69 -9.76 3.41
C ASP A 8 13.49 -9.16 4.79
N THR A 9 14.49 -9.28 5.65
CA THR A 9 14.34 -8.83 7.02
C THR A 9 14.18 -7.32 7.11
N ILE A 10 15.08 -6.61 6.44
CA ILE A 10 15.02 -5.14 6.46
C ILE A 10 13.78 -4.66 5.77
N TYR A 11 13.45 -5.32 4.69
CA TYR A 11 12.29 -4.95 3.89
C TYR A 11 11.00 -5.02 4.72
N LEU A 12 10.80 -6.11 5.45
CA LEU A 12 9.59 -6.27 6.24
C LEU A 12 9.52 -5.25 7.36
N GLN A 13 10.65 -4.93 7.97
CA GLN A 13 10.66 -3.94 9.03
C GLN A 13 10.26 -2.57 8.50
N GLU A 14 10.78 -2.21 7.34
CA GLU A 14 10.47 -0.91 6.77
C GLU A 14 9.04 -0.83 6.31
N LEU A 15 8.52 -1.92 5.78
CA LEU A 15 7.14 -1.96 5.36
C LEU A 15 6.21 -1.84 6.55
N GLU A 16 6.56 -2.50 7.65
CA GLU A 16 5.77 -2.40 8.86
C GLU A 16 5.77 -0.97 9.38
N ASN A 17 6.93 -0.32 9.37
CA ASN A 17 7.01 1.07 9.79
C ASN A 17 6.13 1.97 8.94
N ALA A 18 6.14 1.74 7.63
CA ALA A 18 5.31 2.53 6.74
C ALA A 18 3.83 2.30 7.01
N PHE A 19 3.47 1.06 7.30
CA PHE A 19 2.09 0.75 7.62
C PHE A 19 1.64 1.46 8.90
N GLN A 20 2.50 1.48 9.91
CA GLN A 20 2.17 2.17 11.15
C GLN A 20 1.96 3.66 10.93
N GLU A 21 2.77 4.25 10.07
CA GLU A 21 2.62 5.67 9.75
C GLU A 21 1.28 5.93 9.08
N VAL A 22 0.93 5.08 8.12
CA VAL A 22 -0.33 5.23 7.41
C VAL A 22 -1.50 5.06 8.38
N LEU A 23 -1.40 4.08 9.26
CA LEU A 23 -2.46 3.81 10.22
C LEU A 23 -2.67 5.00 11.15
N LYS A 24 -1.59 5.59 11.63
CA LYS A 24 -1.69 6.78 12.47
C LYS A 24 -2.38 7.91 11.73
N ARG A 25 -2.02 8.09 10.48
CA ARG A 25 -2.60 9.15 9.67
C ARG A 25 -4.10 8.95 9.51
N ALA A 26 -4.50 7.71 9.27
CA ALA A 26 -5.92 7.41 9.11
C ALA A 26 -6.68 7.66 10.40
N GLU A 27 -6.05 7.36 11.52
CA GLU A 27 -6.71 7.56 12.80
C GLU A 27 -6.96 9.04 13.11
N ILE A 28 -6.07 9.90 12.62
CA ILE A 28 -6.28 11.33 12.79
C ILE A 28 -7.48 11.79 11.99
N PHE A 29 -7.64 11.26 10.79
CA PHE A 29 -8.75 11.62 9.92
C PHE A 29 -10.04 10.91 10.27
N ALA A 30 -9.94 9.76 10.91
CA ALA A 30 -11.11 8.96 11.22
C ALA A 30 -11.91 9.69 12.27
N SER A 31 -12.70 10.62 11.84
CA SER A 31 -13.50 11.34 12.78
C SER A 31 -14.49 10.35 13.35
N HIS A 32 -15.69 10.73 13.46
CA HIS A 32 -16.64 9.92 14.18
C HIS A 32 -17.56 9.14 13.28
N GLU A 33 -17.19 9.03 12.04
CA GLU A 33 -18.07 8.40 11.11
C GLU A 33 -17.96 6.91 11.19
N ILE A 34 -19.07 6.25 11.21
CA ILE A 34 -19.10 4.80 11.21
C ILE A 34 -19.21 4.35 9.78
N GLN A 35 -18.27 3.53 9.41
CA GLN A 35 -18.25 2.98 8.07
C GLN A 35 -19.37 1.96 7.95
N THR A 36 -20.34 2.24 7.11
CA THR A 36 -21.46 1.32 6.94
C THR A 36 -21.25 0.39 5.77
N GLU A 37 -20.35 0.73 4.87
CA GLU A 37 -20.12 -0.11 3.71
C GLU A 37 -19.05 -1.11 3.99
N THR A 38 -19.25 -2.31 3.46
CA THR A 38 -18.25 -3.36 3.56
C THR A 38 -17.15 -3.05 2.57
N LEU A 39 -15.92 -3.01 3.08
CA LEU A 39 -14.76 -2.79 2.23
C LEU A 39 -14.25 -4.14 1.75
N SER A 40 -13.95 -4.24 0.47
CA SER A 40 -13.55 -5.48 -0.13
C SER A 40 -12.06 -5.45 -0.50
N VAL A 41 -11.33 -6.45 -0.03
CA VAL A 41 -9.93 -6.59 -0.38
C VAL A 41 -9.79 -6.78 -1.88
N ARG A 42 -10.64 -7.61 -2.46
CA ARG A 42 -10.56 -7.90 -3.90
C ARG A 42 -10.81 -6.66 -4.74
N GLU A 43 -11.79 -5.86 -4.36
CA GLU A 43 -12.05 -4.62 -5.11
C GLU A 43 -10.89 -3.66 -4.99
N ARG A 44 -10.28 -3.61 -3.82
CA ARG A 44 -9.15 -2.73 -3.60
C ARG A 44 -7.95 -3.19 -4.43
N MET A 45 -7.77 -4.50 -4.54
CA MET A 45 -6.72 -5.04 -5.39
C MET A 45 -6.89 -4.59 -6.84
N SER A 46 -8.12 -4.65 -7.33
CA SER A 46 -8.39 -4.23 -8.71
C SER A 46 -8.07 -2.75 -8.91
N LEU A 47 -8.45 -1.92 -7.95
CA LEU A 47 -8.18 -0.50 -8.06
C LEU A 47 -6.69 -0.21 -8.10
N ILE A 48 -5.94 -0.87 -7.22
CA ILE A 48 -4.50 -0.64 -7.16
C ILE A 48 -3.85 -1.10 -8.46
N LEU A 49 -4.25 -2.25 -8.97
CA LEU A 49 -3.70 -2.74 -10.22
C LEU A 49 -4.00 -1.79 -11.39
N ASP A 50 -5.21 -1.23 -11.41
CA ASP A 50 -5.54 -0.28 -12.46
C ASP A 50 -4.62 0.93 -12.44
N ILE A 51 -4.36 1.45 -11.25
CA ILE A 51 -3.49 2.61 -11.13
C ILE A 51 -2.07 2.27 -11.57
N ILE A 52 -1.58 1.13 -11.13
CA ILE A 52 -0.23 0.72 -11.47
C ILE A 52 -0.10 0.48 -12.97
N ASN A 53 -1.12 -0.14 -13.57
CA ASN A 53 -1.08 -0.42 -15.00
C ASN A 53 -1.07 0.87 -15.81
N LYS A 54 -1.72 1.91 -15.31
CA LYS A 54 -1.74 3.18 -16.03
C LYS A 54 -0.47 3.98 -15.82
N ASN A 55 0.05 3.98 -14.61
CA ASN A 55 1.15 4.87 -14.24
C ASN A 55 2.49 4.19 -14.09
N GLY A 56 2.51 2.87 -14.03
CA GLY A 56 3.74 2.12 -13.82
C GLY A 56 4.07 1.91 -12.36
N THR A 57 3.93 2.93 -11.56
CA THR A 57 4.21 2.85 -10.13
C THR A 57 3.21 3.68 -9.36
N ILE A 58 3.15 3.43 -8.07
CA ILE A 58 2.39 4.27 -7.16
C ILE A 58 3.11 4.25 -5.83
N LYS A 59 3.16 5.39 -5.15
CA LYS A 59 3.74 5.44 -3.83
C LYS A 59 2.85 4.66 -2.85
N PHE A 60 3.50 3.96 -1.94
CA PHE A 60 2.77 3.20 -0.94
C PHE A 60 1.76 4.08 -0.21
N ILE A 61 2.19 5.26 0.24
CA ILE A 61 1.31 6.13 1.01
C ILE A 61 0.15 6.66 0.20
N ASP A 62 0.25 6.66 -1.11
CA ASP A 62 -0.83 7.15 -1.97
C ASP A 62 -1.86 6.10 -2.29
N CYS A 63 -1.66 4.87 -1.82
CA CYS A 63 -2.63 3.82 -2.06
C CYS A 63 -3.84 3.92 -1.15
N PHE A 64 -3.75 4.73 -0.11
CA PHE A 64 -4.74 4.73 0.95
C PHE A 64 -5.66 5.92 0.87
N THR A 65 -6.93 5.70 1.21
CA THR A 65 -7.90 6.76 1.35
C THR A 65 -8.10 6.96 2.84
N TYR A 66 -7.44 7.97 3.39
CA TYR A 66 -7.35 8.13 4.83
C TYR A 66 -8.69 8.41 5.48
N GLU A 67 -9.60 8.98 4.72
CA GLU A 67 -10.95 9.25 5.24
C GLU A 67 -11.72 7.98 5.57
N GLU A 68 -11.30 6.86 5.03
CA GLU A 68 -11.93 5.59 5.34
C GLU A 68 -11.57 5.09 6.74
N GLY A 69 -10.57 5.71 7.35
CA GLY A 69 -10.19 5.35 8.69
C GLY A 69 -9.40 4.06 8.77
N ARG A 70 -9.40 3.52 9.97
CA ARG A 70 -8.57 2.36 10.27
C ARG A 70 -8.91 1.15 9.38
N MET A 71 -10.19 0.90 9.21
CA MET A 71 -10.60 -0.27 8.42
C MET A 71 -10.15 -0.15 6.97
N GLY A 72 -10.24 1.05 6.40
CA GLY A 72 -9.78 1.26 5.05
C GLY A 72 -8.29 0.99 4.90
N VAL A 73 -7.51 1.40 5.89
CA VAL A 73 -6.08 1.15 5.86
C VAL A 73 -5.79 -0.34 5.91
N ILE A 74 -6.49 -1.05 6.79
CA ILE A 74 -6.27 -2.48 6.92
C ILE A 74 -6.62 -3.21 5.63
N VAL A 75 -7.77 -2.91 5.05
CA VAL A 75 -8.19 -3.56 3.81
C VAL A 75 -7.22 -3.27 2.68
N THR A 76 -6.79 -2.02 2.57
CA THR A 76 -5.87 -1.64 1.51
C THR A 76 -4.51 -2.34 1.69
N PHE A 77 -4.04 -2.41 2.92
CA PHE A 77 -2.77 -3.08 3.17
C PHE A 77 -2.86 -4.57 2.86
N LEU A 78 -3.97 -5.20 3.22
CA LEU A 78 -4.17 -6.60 2.89
C LEU A 78 -4.19 -6.80 1.37
N ALA A 79 -4.80 -5.86 0.65
CA ALA A 79 -4.83 -5.94 -0.80
C ALA A 79 -3.42 -5.86 -1.37
N ILE A 80 -2.60 -4.97 -0.84
CA ILE A 80 -1.22 -4.82 -1.30
C ILE A 80 -0.44 -6.10 -1.05
N LEU A 81 -0.59 -6.67 0.13
CA LEU A 81 0.12 -7.91 0.46
C LEU A 81 -0.32 -9.06 -0.43
N GLU A 82 -1.61 -9.13 -0.71
CA GLU A 82 -2.11 -10.19 -1.56
C GLU A 82 -1.60 -10.05 -2.98
N LEU A 83 -1.58 -8.83 -3.50
CA LEU A 83 -1.04 -8.58 -4.84
C LEU A 83 0.43 -8.98 -4.92
N SER A 84 1.18 -8.68 -3.87
CA SER A 84 2.59 -9.04 -3.83
C SER A 84 2.76 -10.55 -3.75
N LYS A 85 1.94 -11.19 -2.95
CA LYS A 85 1.99 -12.63 -2.78
C LYS A 85 1.69 -13.34 -4.09
N GLU A 86 0.78 -12.80 -4.88
CA GLU A 86 0.41 -13.39 -6.16
C GLU A 86 1.35 -12.96 -7.28
N SER A 87 2.41 -12.25 -6.94
CA SER A 87 3.42 -11.83 -7.90
C SER A 87 2.87 -10.91 -8.98
N LEU A 88 1.87 -10.14 -8.65
CA LEU A 88 1.31 -9.17 -9.59
C LEU A 88 1.97 -7.81 -9.45
N ILE A 89 2.53 -7.52 -8.30
CA ILE A 89 3.26 -6.28 -8.07
C ILE A 89 4.51 -6.58 -7.28
N ASP A 90 5.41 -5.60 -7.30
CA ASP A 90 6.59 -5.59 -6.45
C ASP A 90 6.51 -4.40 -5.53
N ILE A 91 7.00 -4.58 -4.32
CA ILE A 91 7.11 -3.51 -3.35
C ILE A 91 8.59 -3.17 -3.26
N VAL A 92 8.94 -1.95 -3.64
CA VAL A 92 10.35 -1.55 -3.73
C VAL A 92 10.56 -0.26 -2.98
N GLN A 93 11.81 0.06 -2.73
CA GLN A 93 12.15 1.24 -1.97
C GLN A 93 13.25 2.02 -2.67
N ASN A 94 13.26 3.34 -2.47
CA ASN A 94 14.31 4.19 -3.03
C ASN A 94 15.66 3.79 -2.46
N GLN A 95 16.72 4.19 -3.18
CA GLN A 95 18.08 3.94 -2.73
C GLN A 95 18.34 4.55 -1.34
N ASP A 96 17.75 5.70 -1.09
CA ASP A 96 17.94 6.35 0.20
C ASP A 96 16.94 5.88 1.25
N TYR A 97 16.15 4.88 0.90
CA TYR A 97 15.22 4.24 1.83
C TYR A 97 14.17 5.18 2.38
N SER A 98 13.87 6.24 1.64
CA SER A 98 12.93 7.25 2.13
C SER A 98 11.51 7.01 1.64
N MET A 99 11.33 6.22 0.60
CA MET A 99 10.02 6.08 -0.01
C MET A 99 9.80 4.67 -0.52
N ILE A 100 8.61 4.15 -0.24
CA ILE A 100 8.24 2.83 -0.72
C ILE A 100 7.26 2.99 -1.88
N TYR A 101 7.48 2.22 -2.93
CA TYR A 101 6.64 2.24 -4.13
C TYR A 101 6.14 0.85 -4.43
N LEU A 102 5.01 0.79 -5.11
CA LEU A 102 4.54 -0.43 -5.73
C LEU A 102 4.73 -0.30 -7.23
N GLN A 103 5.14 -1.37 -7.87
CA GLN A 103 5.29 -1.35 -9.31
C GLN A 103 4.84 -2.67 -9.89
N SER A 104 4.49 -2.62 -11.18
CA SER A 104 4.02 -3.80 -11.87
C SER A 104 5.16 -4.77 -12.10
N LEU A 105 4.89 -6.05 -11.94
CA LEU A 105 5.84 -7.09 -12.32
C LEU A 105 5.69 -7.48 -13.78
N LYS A 106 4.62 -7.04 -14.41
CA LYS A 106 4.42 -7.32 -15.81
C LYS A 106 5.31 -6.43 -16.64
N SER A 107 5.95 -7.00 -17.59
CA SER A 107 6.78 -6.23 -18.48
C SER A 107 5.99 -5.67 -19.65
#